data_eec10d5de8686c9c7b139a738fbe557f
#
_entry.id   eec10d5de8686c9c7b139a738fbe557f
#
_cell.length_a   1.000
_cell.length_b   1.000
_cell.length_c   1.000
_cell.angle_alpha   90.00
_cell.angle_beta   90.00
_cell.angle_gamma   90.00
#
_symmetry.space_group_name_H-M   'P 1'
#
loop_
_entity.id
_entity.type
_entity.pdbx_description
1 polymer ?
#
loop_
_entity_poly.entity_id
_entity_poly.type
_entity_poly.pdbx_seq_one_letter_code
_entity_poly.pdbx_strand_id
1 'polypeptide(L)'
;MIRCKKVFTAEPAAIPRVHDFVKETLTENGIGDQSTNDLVLACDEAATNIVEHAFEGNNAALKPRPKFVLALHCGKDKVTATFFDSGASFNMQAVEPPDIRKNLNGEKRGGYGVFLIRKLVDKIVYSARQRLNVTRLVKEVQG
;
A
#
# COMPACT_ATOMS: atom_id res chain seq x y z
N MET A 1 -11.59 18.00 -6.99
CA MET A 1 -10.87 17.06 -6.12
C MET A 1 -11.82 16.01 -5.57
N ILE A 2 -11.49 14.76 -5.79
CA ILE A 2 -12.32 13.63 -5.32
C ILE A 2 -11.58 12.91 -4.21
N ARG A 3 -12.29 12.63 -3.12
CA ARG A 3 -11.76 11.90 -1.98
C ARG A 3 -12.68 10.74 -1.68
N CYS A 4 -12.13 9.52 -1.71
CA CYS A 4 -12.85 8.28 -1.41
C CYS A 4 -12.07 7.49 -0.38
N LYS A 5 -12.77 6.79 0.52
CA LYS A 5 -12.10 5.88 1.46
C LYS A 5 -12.92 4.62 1.63
N LYS A 6 -12.21 3.53 1.95
CA LYS A 6 -12.84 2.24 2.18
C LYS A 6 -12.10 1.48 3.28
N VAL A 7 -12.86 0.74 4.08
CA VAL A 7 -12.32 -0.09 5.17
C VAL A 7 -12.19 -1.52 4.68
N PHE A 8 -11.06 -2.13 5.01
CA PHE A 8 -10.77 -3.53 4.65
C PHE A 8 -10.36 -4.29 5.90
N THR A 9 -10.67 -5.58 5.93
CA THR A 9 -10.13 -6.49 6.94
C THR A 9 -8.74 -6.94 6.48
N ALA A 10 -7.76 -6.95 7.39
CA ALA A 10 -6.38 -7.34 7.05
C ALA A 10 -6.29 -8.87 6.89
N GLU A 11 -6.69 -9.35 5.74
CA GLU A 11 -6.70 -10.74 5.33
C GLU A 11 -6.39 -10.84 3.83
N PRO A 12 -5.93 -11.99 3.32
CA PRO A 12 -5.57 -12.11 1.90
C PRO A 12 -6.69 -11.73 0.93
N ALA A 13 -7.96 -12.00 1.29
CA ALA A 13 -9.10 -11.64 0.45
C ALA A 13 -9.25 -10.14 0.24
N ALA A 14 -8.63 -9.31 1.08
CA ALA A 14 -8.69 -7.86 0.92
C ALA A 14 -7.87 -7.38 -0.29
N ILE A 15 -6.83 -8.11 -0.66
CA ILE A 15 -5.90 -7.65 -1.71
C ILE A 15 -6.60 -7.42 -3.05
N PRO A 16 -7.37 -8.39 -3.61
CA PRO A 16 -8.11 -8.12 -4.83
C PRO A 16 -9.17 -7.03 -4.68
N ARG A 17 -9.72 -6.84 -3.50
CA ARG A 17 -10.70 -5.77 -3.24
C ARG A 17 -10.04 -4.39 -3.26
N VAL A 18 -8.82 -4.27 -2.71
CA VAL A 18 -8.02 -3.06 -2.79
C VAL A 18 -7.72 -2.74 -4.26
N HIS A 19 -7.29 -3.76 -5.01
CA HIS A 19 -7.01 -3.65 -6.44
C HIS A 19 -8.20 -3.03 -7.19
N ASP A 20 -9.38 -3.60 -7.01
CA ASP A 20 -10.59 -3.14 -7.69
C ASP A 20 -10.97 -1.73 -7.28
N PHE A 21 -10.90 -1.44 -5.98
CA PHE A 21 -11.23 -0.11 -5.45
C PHE A 21 -10.34 0.97 -6.06
N VAL A 22 -9.04 0.73 -6.12
CA VAL A 22 -8.09 1.70 -6.69
C VAL A 22 -8.34 1.87 -8.18
N LYS A 23 -8.44 0.76 -8.91
CA LYS A 23 -8.64 0.79 -10.36
C LYS A 23 -9.92 1.52 -10.75
N GLU A 24 -11.02 1.18 -10.09
CA GLU A 24 -12.32 1.79 -10.38
C GLU A 24 -12.32 3.29 -10.05
N THR A 25 -11.80 3.66 -8.88
CA THR A 25 -11.78 5.05 -8.46
C THR A 25 -10.95 5.91 -9.41
N LEU A 26 -9.75 5.46 -9.76
CA LEU A 26 -8.86 6.24 -10.62
C LEU A 26 -9.41 6.33 -12.05
N THR A 27 -9.95 5.23 -12.55
CA THR A 27 -10.55 5.22 -13.90
C THR A 27 -11.75 6.16 -13.96
N GLU A 28 -12.62 6.12 -12.97
CA GLU A 28 -13.80 7.01 -12.90
C GLU A 28 -13.42 8.48 -12.80
N ASN A 29 -12.25 8.77 -12.26
CA ASN A 29 -11.76 10.15 -12.12
C ASN A 29 -10.85 10.60 -13.25
N GLY A 30 -10.80 9.82 -14.34
CA GLY A 30 -10.09 10.24 -15.55
C GLY A 30 -8.57 10.14 -15.46
N ILE A 31 -8.05 9.39 -14.52
CA ILE A 31 -6.60 9.19 -14.40
C ILE A 31 -6.16 8.28 -15.56
N GLY A 32 -5.06 8.65 -16.23
CA GLY A 32 -4.56 7.89 -17.37
C GLY A 32 -4.17 6.46 -17.03
N ASP A 33 -4.16 5.59 -18.03
CA ASP A 33 -3.95 4.15 -17.84
C ASP A 33 -2.62 3.82 -17.19
N GLN A 34 -1.53 4.48 -17.59
CA GLN A 34 -0.22 4.20 -17.03
C GLN A 34 -0.16 4.55 -15.54
N SER A 35 -0.62 5.74 -15.18
CA SER A 35 -0.64 6.16 -13.78
C SER A 35 -1.57 5.29 -12.94
N THR A 36 -2.72 4.91 -13.51
CA THR A 36 -3.65 4.01 -12.84
C THR A 36 -3.00 2.67 -12.58
N ASN A 37 -2.37 2.07 -13.58
CA ASN A 37 -1.71 0.77 -13.43
C ASN A 37 -0.57 0.83 -12.39
N ASP A 38 0.23 1.88 -12.41
CA ASP A 38 1.31 2.07 -11.45
C ASP A 38 0.78 2.14 -10.02
N LEU A 39 -0.28 2.91 -9.81
CA LEU A 39 -0.89 3.05 -8.49
C LEU A 39 -1.60 1.78 -8.03
N VAL A 40 -2.26 1.06 -8.94
CA VAL A 40 -2.89 -0.21 -8.61
C VAL A 40 -1.83 -1.19 -8.10
N LEU A 41 -0.71 -1.32 -8.81
CA LEU A 41 0.37 -2.22 -8.40
C LEU A 41 0.99 -1.77 -7.07
N ALA A 42 1.23 -0.48 -6.90
CA ALA A 42 1.80 0.05 -5.66
C ALA A 42 0.87 -0.19 -4.47
N CYS A 43 -0.43 0.01 -4.66
CA CYS A 43 -1.42 -0.22 -3.60
C CYS A 43 -1.58 -1.71 -3.30
N ASP A 44 -1.51 -2.58 -4.31
CA ASP A 44 -1.53 -4.02 -4.10
C ASP A 44 -0.37 -4.45 -3.18
N GLU A 45 0.82 -3.95 -3.45
CA GLU A 45 2.00 -4.27 -2.64
C GLU A 45 1.91 -3.69 -1.23
N ALA A 46 1.41 -2.46 -1.09
CA ALA A 46 1.22 -1.85 0.22
C ALA A 46 0.19 -2.63 1.05
N ALA A 47 -0.91 -3.04 0.43
CA ALA A 47 -1.93 -3.86 1.09
C ALA A 47 -1.36 -5.22 1.48
N THR A 48 -0.58 -5.83 0.61
CA THR A 48 0.07 -7.13 0.88
C THR A 48 0.97 -7.02 2.11
N ASN A 49 1.76 -5.95 2.20
CA ASN A 49 2.63 -5.73 3.36
C ASN A 49 1.82 -5.60 4.66
N ILE A 50 0.69 -4.89 4.62
CA ILE A 50 -0.18 -4.74 5.80
C ILE A 50 -0.75 -6.10 6.20
N VAL A 51 -1.25 -6.87 5.23
CA VAL A 51 -1.84 -8.19 5.49
C VAL A 51 -0.80 -9.16 6.05
N GLU A 52 0.38 -9.22 5.44
CA GLU A 52 1.46 -10.10 5.92
C GLU A 52 1.87 -9.73 7.34
N HIS A 53 2.01 -8.44 7.62
CA HIS A 53 2.39 -7.96 8.94
C HIS A 53 1.32 -8.31 9.99
N ALA A 54 0.05 -8.26 9.61
CA ALA A 54 -1.05 -8.62 10.51
C ALA A 54 -1.06 -10.12 10.86
N PHE A 55 -0.36 -10.96 10.10
CA PHE A 55 -0.26 -12.40 10.34
C PHE A 55 1.05 -12.82 10.98
N GLU A 56 1.92 -11.89 11.34
CA GLU A 56 3.19 -12.21 11.98
C GLU A 56 3.05 -12.47 13.47
N GLY A 57 3.77 -13.45 13.98
CA GLY A 57 3.88 -13.74 15.40
C GLY A 57 2.53 -13.85 16.09
N ASN A 58 2.37 -13.14 17.19
CA ASN A 58 1.15 -13.16 17.99
C ASN A 58 -0.04 -12.54 17.25
N ASN A 59 0.20 -11.76 16.22
CA ASN A 59 -0.87 -11.13 15.45
C ASN A 59 -1.72 -12.16 14.70
N ALA A 60 -1.14 -13.31 14.35
CA ALA A 60 -1.85 -14.36 13.61
C ALA A 60 -3.07 -14.89 14.36
N ALA A 61 -3.05 -14.83 15.69
CA ALA A 61 -4.13 -15.33 16.55
C ALA A 61 -5.19 -14.28 16.88
N LEU A 62 -5.02 -13.04 16.44
CA LEU A 62 -5.96 -11.96 16.77
C LEU A 62 -7.34 -12.21 16.14
N LYS A 63 -8.36 -12.09 16.96
CA LYS A 63 -9.78 -12.18 16.58
C LYS A 63 -10.57 -11.09 17.29
N PRO A 64 -11.35 -10.25 16.59
CA PRO A 64 -11.46 -10.22 15.12
C PRO A 64 -10.16 -9.74 14.49
N ARG A 65 -10.01 -10.02 13.18
CA ARG A 65 -8.83 -9.59 12.44
C ARG A 65 -8.74 -8.06 12.42
N PRO A 66 -7.50 -7.51 12.46
CA PRO A 66 -7.31 -6.07 12.34
C PRO A 66 -7.89 -5.53 11.04
N LYS A 67 -8.21 -4.25 11.04
CA LYS A 67 -8.71 -3.57 9.85
C LYS A 67 -7.74 -2.47 9.43
N PHE A 68 -7.80 -2.10 8.16
CA PHE A 68 -7.09 -0.95 7.65
C PHE A 68 -8.01 -0.14 6.75
N VAL A 69 -7.67 1.11 6.56
CA VAL A 69 -8.42 2.03 5.71
C VAL A 69 -7.52 2.49 4.59
N LEU A 70 -8.04 2.52 3.37
CA LEU A 70 -7.38 3.15 2.24
C LEU A 70 -8.20 4.36 1.82
N ALA A 71 -7.55 5.53 1.83
CA ALA A 71 -8.14 6.77 1.35
C ALA A 71 -7.45 7.18 0.05
N LEU A 72 -8.23 7.45 -0.98
CA LEU A 72 -7.75 7.93 -2.27
C LEU A 72 -8.14 9.39 -2.45
N HIS A 73 -7.19 10.20 -2.84
CA HIS A 73 -7.40 11.61 -3.11
C HIS A 73 -6.90 11.91 -4.53
N CYS A 74 -7.83 12.17 -5.44
CA CYS A 74 -7.52 12.48 -6.83
C CYS A 74 -7.54 13.98 -7.03
N GLY A 75 -6.36 14.58 -7.05
CA GLY A 75 -6.19 16.00 -7.33
C GLY A 75 -5.90 16.23 -8.81
N LYS A 76 -5.69 17.48 -9.16
CA LYS A 76 -5.44 17.89 -10.54
C LYS A 76 -4.10 17.35 -11.06
N ASP A 77 -3.06 17.43 -10.22
CA ASP A 77 -1.69 17.13 -10.64
C ASP A 77 -1.14 15.87 -9.98
N LYS A 78 -1.84 15.30 -9.02
CA LYS A 78 -1.37 14.14 -8.31
C LYS A 78 -2.50 13.33 -7.70
N VAL A 79 -2.22 12.04 -7.49
CA VAL A 79 -3.10 11.15 -6.75
C VAL A 79 -2.35 10.73 -5.48
N THR A 80 -3.05 10.75 -4.36
CA THR A 80 -2.50 10.31 -3.08
C THR A 80 -3.31 9.12 -2.58
N ALA A 81 -2.62 8.03 -2.28
CA ALA A 81 -3.20 6.85 -1.66
C ALA A 81 -2.66 6.75 -0.24
N THR A 82 -3.53 6.82 0.75
CA THR A 82 -3.13 6.81 2.16
C THR A 82 -3.70 5.59 2.85
N PHE A 83 -2.82 4.76 3.41
CA PHE A 83 -3.18 3.59 4.18
C PHE A 83 -3.08 3.91 5.66
N PHE A 84 -4.12 3.60 6.42
CA PHE A 84 -4.16 3.73 7.87
C PHE A 84 -4.32 2.34 8.46
N ASP A 85 -3.38 1.91 9.28
CA ASP A 85 -3.48 0.62 9.94
C ASP A 85 -3.04 0.71 11.40
N SER A 86 -3.48 -0.26 12.20
CA SER A 86 -3.18 -0.32 13.62
C SER A 86 -2.19 -1.44 13.97
N GLY A 87 -1.53 -1.99 12.97
CA GLY A 87 -0.55 -3.05 13.16
C GLY A 87 0.73 -2.55 13.79
N ALA A 88 1.70 -3.44 13.95
CA ALA A 88 3.02 -3.06 14.40
C ALA A 88 3.66 -2.13 13.37
N SER A 89 4.48 -1.19 13.83
CA SER A 89 5.10 -0.22 12.94
C SER A 89 5.96 -0.90 11.87
N PHE A 90 5.65 -0.58 10.62
CA PHE A 90 6.44 -1.03 9.48
C PHE A 90 6.72 0.18 8.59
N ASN A 91 7.96 0.66 8.65
CA ASN A 91 8.35 1.87 7.92
C ASN A 91 8.93 1.49 6.55
N MET A 92 8.15 1.72 5.49
CA MET A 92 8.57 1.44 4.13
C MET A 92 9.80 2.24 3.71
N GLN A 93 9.98 3.44 4.26
CA GLN A 93 11.13 4.28 3.94
C GLN A 93 12.44 3.71 4.48
N ALA A 94 12.36 2.93 5.55
CA ALA A 94 13.53 2.33 6.18
C ALA A 94 13.94 0.99 5.56
N VAL A 95 13.11 0.44 4.66
CA VAL A 95 13.42 -0.83 4.01
C VAL A 95 14.50 -0.61 2.96
N GLU A 96 15.57 -1.39 3.05
CA GLU A 96 16.64 -1.34 2.07
C GLU A 96 16.25 -2.06 0.79
N PRO A 97 16.84 -1.67 -0.36
CA PRO A 97 16.60 -2.40 -1.60
C PRO A 97 16.96 -3.90 -1.44
N PRO A 98 16.21 -4.78 -2.09
CA PRO A 98 16.49 -6.20 -1.98
C PRO A 98 17.84 -6.56 -2.62
N ASP A 99 18.53 -7.51 -2.00
CA ASP A 99 19.71 -8.11 -2.57
C ASP A 99 19.25 -9.27 -3.47
N ILE A 100 19.30 -9.05 -4.78
CA ILE A 100 18.81 -10.01 -5.77
C ILE A 100 19.52 -11.36 -5.63
N ARG A 101 20.83 -11.33 -5.33
CA ARG A 101 21.62 -12.54 -5.18
C ARG A 101 21.13 -13.38 -4.01
N LYS A 102 20.90 -12.75 -2.88
CA LYS A 102 20.38 -13.43 -1.68
C LYS A 102 18.98 -13.97 -1.93
N ASN A 103 18.16 -13.21 -2.62
CA ASN A 103 16.79 -13.62 -2.92
C ASN A 103 16.75 -14.83 -3.86
N LEU A 104 17.64 -14.88 -4.86
CA LEU A 104 17.73 -16.03 -5.75
C LEU A 104 18.14 -17.30 -5.01
N ASN A 105 18.94 -17.15 -3.94
CA ASN A 105 19.37 -18.27 -3.12
C ASN A 105 18.38 -18.63 -2.03
N GLY A 106 17.26 -17.90 -1.94
CA GLY A 106 16.25 -18.13 -0.90
C GLY A 106 16.63 -17.64 0.49
N GLU A 107 17.72 -16.91 0.61
CA GLU A 107 18.23 -16.43 1.89
C GLU A 107 17.43 -15.26 2.45
N LYS A 108 16.79 -14.49 1.57
CA LYS A 108 16.04 -13.32 1.98
C LYS A 108 14.79 -13.20 1.12
N ARG A 109 13.64 -13.15 1.80
CA ARG A 109 12.35 -12.90 1.14
C ARG A 109 11.80 -11.57 1.66
N GLY A 110 11.09 -10.86 0.82
CA GLY A 110 10.51 -9.56 1.17
C GLY A 110 11.42 -8.41 0.72
N GLY A 111 10.93 -7.21 0.85
CA GLY A 111 11.58 -6.02 0.36
C GLY A 111 11.34 -5.72 -1.11
N TYR A 112 10.96 -6.72 -1.90
CA TYR A 112 10.62 -6.51 -3.32
C TYR A 112 9.39 -5.63 -3.48
N GLY A 113 8.37 -5.84 -2.65
CA GLY A 113 7.15 -5.05 -2.70
C GLY A 113 7.43 -3.58 -2.44
N VAL A 114 8.21 -3.27 -1.40
CA VAL A 114 8.58 -1.88 -1.09
C VAL A 114 9.45 -1.29 -2.20
N PHE A 115 10.40 -2.07 -2.70
CA PHE A 115 11.25 -1.65 -3.81
C PHE A 115 10.40 -1.31 -5.04
N LEU A 116 9.43 -2.16 -5.35
CA LEU A 116 8.50 -1.94 -6.46
C LEU A 116 7.68 -0.67 -6.25
N ILE A 117 7.15 -0.45 -5.05
CA ILE A 117 6.39 0.75 -4.73
C ILE A 117 7.23 1.99 -5.02
N ARG A 118 8.49 2.00 -4.56
CA ARG A 118 9.40 3.13 -4.80
C ARG A 118 9.65 3.42 -6.28
N LYS A 119 9.53 2.40 -7.13
CA LYS A 119 9.67 2.57 -8.58
C LYS A 119 8.39 3.09 -9.23
N LEU A 120 7.25 2.83 -8.62
CA LEU A 120 5.95 3.13 -9.21
C LEU A 120 5.38 4.48 -8.78
N VAL A 121 5.77 4.98 -7.61
CA VAL A 121 5.26 6.26 -7.09
C VAL A 121 6.39 7.27 -6.94
N ASP A 122 6.02 8.55 -6.80
CA ASP A 122 6.98 9.64 -6.71
C ASP A 122 7.42 9.91 -5.29
N LYS A 123 6.57 9.59 -4.31
CA LYS A 123 6.87 9.85 -2.91
C LYS A 123 6.16 8.86 -2.00
N ILE A 124 6.86 8.43 -0.97
CA ILE A 124 6.30 7.62 0.12
C ILE A 124 6.53 8.38 1.41
N VAL A 125 5.48 8.64 2.16
CA VAL A 125 5.57 9.28 3.47
C VAL A 125 5.00 8.31 4.50
N TYR A 126 5.77 8.01 5.52
CA TYR A 126 5.35 7.13 6.60
C TYR A 126 5.37 7.88 7.91
N SER A 127 4.34 7.69 8.73
CA SER A 127 4.32 8.18 10.10
C SER A 127 3.63 7.17 10.99
N ALA A 128 4.05 7.12 12.25
CA ALA A 128 3.44 6.26 13.24
C ALA A 128 3.21 7.10 14.50
N ARG A 129 1.98 7.12 14.99
CA ARG A 129 1.63 7.80 16.23
C ARG A 129 0.75 6.88 17.05
N GLN A 130 1.17 6.61 18.29
CA GLN A 130 0.45 5.73 19.20
C GLN A 130 0.23 4.37 18.53
N ARG A 131 -1.01 4.02 18.21
CA ARG A 131 -1.34 2.73 17.59
C ARG A 131 -1.76 2.87 16.14
N LEU A 132 -1.45 4.00 15.51
CA LEU A 132 -1.84 4.26 14.14
C LEU A 132 -0.61 4.43 13.26
N ASN A 133 -0.54 3.61 12.22
CA ASN A 133 0.45 3.73 11.16
C ASN A 133 -0.21 4.38 9.96
N VAL A 134 0.46 5.36 9.38
CA VAL A 134 -0.03 6.06 8.20
C VAL A 134 1.03 5.94 7.11
N THR A 135 0.65 5.37 5.98
CA THR A 135 1.54 5.24 4.81
C THR A 135 0.89 5.96 3.65
N ARG A 136 1.55 6.97 3.14
CA ARG A 136 1.03 7.78 2.03
C ARG A 136 1.89 7.60 0.80
N LEU A 137 1.24 7.18 -0.28
CA LEU A 137 1.86 7.04 -1.59
C LEU A 137 1.39 8.18 -2.47
N VAL A 138 2.32 8.93 -3.04
CA VAL A 138 2.00 10.07 -3.89
C VAL A 138 2.50 9.81 -5.31
N LYS A 139 1.60 9.91 -6.27
CA LYS A 139 1.92 9.76 -7.69
C LYS A 139 1.55 11.04 -8.42
N GLU A 140 2.52 11.67 -9.07
CA GLU A 140 2.26 12.79 -9.95
C GLU A 140 1.61 12.28 -11.22
N VAL A 141 0.56 12.96 -11.65
CA VAL A 141 -0.18 12.57 -12.85
C VAL A 141 -0.32 13.78 -13.74
N GLN A 142 -0.37 13.54 -15.03
CA GLN A 142 -0.59 14.61 -15.98
C GLN A 142 -2.10 14.79 -16.17
N GLY A 143 -2.53 16.01 -15.98
CA GLY A 143 -3.94 16.35 -16.11
C GLY A 143 -4.41 16.42 -17.56
#